data_7912ca8c32a3904701a2213dc7949608
#
_entry.id   7912ca8c32a3904701a2213dc7949608
#
_cell.length_a   1.000
_cell.length_b   1.000
_cell.length_c   1.000
_cell.angle_alpha   90.00
_cell.angle_beta   90.00
_cell.angle_gamma   90.00
#
_symmetry.space_group_name_H-M   'P 1'
#
loop_
_entity.id
_entity.type
_entity.pdbx_description
1 polymer ?
#
loop_
_entity_poly.entity_id
_entity_poly.type
_entity_poly.pdbx_seq_one_letter_code
_entity_poly.pdbx_strand_id
1 'polypeptide(L)'
;YASRGLGDVYKRQGLDSLLTVQAAFMDDTPRLTGAINEMAAECEQRVEAGEGVAPKGTKRILYTGTPMAVPNWKLFNLIEKAGGVVVGEESCTGSRYYKDLVDESGETVDEMLDAIAERYFKINCAVFTPNNQRMKDIVQMAKDLHADGIVDVALQFCTLYEMESFAVEKAAEEAGIPFMHITTDYAGEDAG
;
A
#
# COMPACT_ATOMS: atom_id res chain seq x y z
N TYR A 1 -2.37 9.60 -7.89
CA TYR A 1 -1.92 9.30 -9.27
C TYR A 1 -0.59 8.56 -9.28
N ALA A 2 0.37 8.94 -8.46
CA ALA A 2 1.66 8.24 -8.36
C ALA A 2 1.53 6.75 -8.00
N SER A 3 0.49 6.36 -7.25
CA SER A 3 0.28 4.98 -6.85
C SER A 3 -0.20 4.06 -7.97
N ARG A 4 -0.81 4.59 -9.04
CA ARG A 4 -1.34 3.76 -10.14
C ARG A 4 -0.27 3.15 -11.04
N GLY A 5 0.95 3.61 -10.93
CA GLY A 5 1.99 3.19 -11.85
C GLY A 5 3.29 2.72 -11.21
N LEU A 6 3.52 3.00 -9.94
CA LEU A 6 4.83 2.80 -9.34
C LEU A 6 5.32 1.33 -9.37
N GLY A 7 4.42 0.36 -9.29
CA GLY A 7 4.76 -1.05 -9.46
C GLY A 7 4.62 -1.59 -10.89
N ASP A 8 4.10 -0.80 -11.83
CA ASP A 8 3.61 -1.34 -13.09
C ASP A 8 4.52 -1.11 -14.31
N VAL A 9 5.23 0.00 -14.32
CA VAL A 9 5.88 0.46 -15.55
C VAL A 9 7.35 0.82 -15.36
N TYR A 10 7.88 0.71 -14.12
CA TYR A 10 9.17 1.33 -13.81
C TYR A 10 10.23 0.34 -13.38
N LYS A 11 11.50 0.71 -13.60
CA LYS A 11 12.67 0.13 -12.93
C LYS A 11 12.67 0.44 -11.43
N ARG A 12 11.50 0.68 -10.84
CA ARG A 12 11.29 0.84 -9.40
C ARG A 12 10.23 -0.17 -8.99
N GLN A 13 10.66 -1.13 -8.21
CA GLN A 13 9.82 -2.20 -7.68
C GLN A 13 8.93 -1.69 -6.55
N GLY A 14 8.00 -2.50 -6.05
CA GLY A 14 7.14 -2.15 -4.94
C GLY A 14 7.91 -1.75 -3.68
N LEU A 15 9.10 -2.32 -3.47
CA LEU A 15 10.01 -1.91 -2.40
C LEU A 15 10.43 -0.44 -2.52
N ASP A 16 10.71 0.07 -3.71
CA ASP A 16 11.06 1.48 -3.90
C ASP A 16 9.88 2.40 -3.57
N SER A 17 8.66 1.97 -3.90
CA SER A 17 7.42 2.69 -3.53
C SER A 17 7.25 2.74 -2.02
N LEU A 18 7.41 1.61 -1.33
CA LEU A 18 7.37 1.52 0.12
C LEU A 18 8.37 2.50 0.77
N LEU A 19 9.63 2.47 0.34
CA LEU A 19 10.68 3.34 0.87
C LEU A 19 10.38 4.82 0.62
N THR A 20 9.81 5.16 -0.53
CA THR A 20 9.43 6.53 -0.87
C THR A 20 8.34 7.06 0.06
N VAL A 21 7.30 6.26 0.32
CA VAL A 21 6.24 6.65 1.26
C VAL A 21 6.78 6.75 2.69
N GLN A 22 7.64 5.83 3.10
CA GLN A 22 8.23 5.84 4.45
C GLN A 22 9.18 7.02 4.67
N ALA A 23 9.81 7.55 3.63
CA ALA A 23 10.62 8.77 3.74
C ALA A 23 9.79 9.96 4.26
N ALA A 24 8.49 9.98 4.02
CA ALA A 24 7.59 11.03 4.53
C ALA A 24 7.51 11.10 6.06
N PHE A 25 7.89 10.05 6.77
CA PHE A 25 7.94 10.05 8.24
C PHE A 25 9.24 10.64 8.81
N MET A 26 10.25 10.89 7.98
CA MET A 26 11.60 11.24 8.42
C MET A 26 12.17 12.48 7.72
N ASP A 27 11.61 12.87 6.57
CA ASP A 27 12.16 13.93 5.72
C ASP A 27 11.40 15.25 5.88
N ASP A 28 12.06 16.33 5.49
CA ASP A 28 11.46 17.66 5.38
C ASP A 28 10.44 17.69 4.25
N THR A 29 9.22 18.13 4.55
CA THR A 29 8.10 18.06 3.60
C THR A 29 8.37 18.79 2.27
N PRO A 30 8.89 20.02 2.21
CA PRO A 30 9.22 20.68 0.95
C PRO A 30 10.26 19.92 0.11
N ARG A 31 11.30 19.39 0.74
CA ARG A 31 12.33 18.60 0.06
C ARG A 31 11.77 17.30 -0.49
N LEU A 32 11.01 16.58 0.33
CA LEU A 32 10.37 15.34 -0.07
C LEU A 32 9.39 15.56 -1.23
N THR A 33 8.57 16.61 -1.17
CA THR A 33 7.64 16.96 -2.24
C THR A 33 8.38 17.18 -3.56
N GLY A 34 9.51 17.90 -3.53
CA GLY A 34 10.37 18.06 -4.70
C GLY A 34 10.84 16.71 -5.28
N ALA A 35 11.39 15.85 -4.42
CA ALA A 35 11.89 14.54 -4.82
C ALA A 35 10.77 13.62 -5.38
N ILE A 36 9.59 13.64 -4.77
CA ILE A 36 8.44 12.87 -5.26
C ILE A 36 7.98 13.37 -6.62
N ASN A 37 7.94 14.68 -6.84
CA ASN A 37 7.56 15.26 -8.13
C ASN A 37 8.57 14.90 -9.22
N GLU A 38 9.87 14.95 -8.95
CA GLU A 38 10.93 14.52 -9.89
C GLU A 38 10.77 13.02 -10.23
N MET A 39 10.53 12.18 -9.22
CA MET A 39 10.29 10.76 -9.42
C MET A 39 9.03 10.51 -10.24
N ALA A 40 7.95 11.23 -9.98
CA ALA A 40 6.71 11.11 -10.75
C ALA A 40 6.93 11.47 -12.24
N ALA A 41 7.65 12.55 -12.51
CA ALA A 41 7.99 12.95 -13.87
C ALA A 41 8.86 11.91 -14.58
N GLU A 42 9.88 11.35 -13.90
CA GLU A 42 10.66 10.22 -14.43
C GLU A 42 9.76 9.04 -14.75
N CYS A 43 8.84 8.78 -13.86
CA CYS A 43 7.87 7.73 -14.01
C CYS A 43 7.00 7.94 -15.26
N GLU A 44 6.42 9.08 -15.45
CA GLU A 44 5.60 9.41 -16.62
C GLU A 44 6.37 9.24 -17.95
N GLN A 45 7.62 9.71 -18.01
CA GLN A 45 8.48 9.53 -19.18
C GLN A 45 8.71 8.05 -19.52
N ARG A 46 8.91 7.19 -18.52
CA ARG A 46 9.08 5.75 -18.74
C ARG A 46 7.80 5.09 -19.23
N VAL A 47 6.63 5.52 -18.70
CA VAL A 47 5.33 5.07 -19.22
C VAL A 47 5.20 5.38 -20.70
N GLU A 48 5.48 6.62 -21.09
CA GLU A 48 5.44 7.07 -22.48
C GLU A 48 6.41 6.28 -23.38
N ALA A 49 7.58 5.91 -22.82
CA ALA A 49 8.57 5.08 -23.50
C ALA A 49 8.22 3.59 -23.54
N GLY A 50 7.17 3.16 -22.80
CA GLY A 50 6.80 1.74 -22.68
C GLY A 50 7.80 0.92 -21.86
N GLU A 51 8.57 1.55 -20.98
CA GLU A 51 9.57 0.90 -20.13
C GLU A 51 8.92 0.38 -18.83
N GLY A 52 8.94 -0.92 -18.60
CA GLY A 52 8.44 -1.57 -17.39
C GLY A 52 9.55 -2.12 -16.48
N VAL A 53 9.23 -2.36 -15.20
CA VAL A 53 10.16 -2.96 -14.21
C VAL A 53 10.28 -4.46 -14.35
N ALA A 54 9.26 -5.10 -14.93
CA ALA A 54 9.15 -6.55 -15.03
C ALA A 54 8.68 -6.96 -16.42
N PRO A 55 9.01 -8.19 -16.85
CA PRO A 55 8.51 -8.74 -18.11
C PRO A 55 6.97 -8.72 -18.17
N LYS A 56 6.44 -8.58 -19.37
CA LYS A 56 4.98 -8.65 -19.61
C LYS A 56 4.45 -10.00 -19.12
N GLY A 57 3.39 -9.99 -18.32
CA GLY A 57 2.78 -11.19 -17.73
C GLY A 57 3.32 -11.56 -16.34
N THR A 58 4.27 -10.79 -15.79
CA THR A 58 4.65 -10.90 -14.38
C THR A 58 3.43 -10.75 -13.48
N LYS A 59 3.32 -11.60 -12.45
CA LYS A 59 2.21 -11.58 -11.51
C LYS A 59 2.21 -10.31 -10.65
N ARG A 60 1.08 -9.67 -10.59
CA ARG A 60 0.85 -8.38 -9.92
C ARG A 60 0.20 -8.62 -8.57
N ILE A 61 0.85 -8.22 -7.50
CA ILE A 61 0.44 -8.51 -6.13
C ILE A 61 0.06 -7.23 -5.41
N LEU A 62 -1.14 -7.21 -4.85
CA LEU A 62 -1.55 -6.21 -3.87
C LEU A 62 -1.15 -6.71 -2.48
N TYR A 63 -0.32 -5.95 -1.79
CA TYR A 63 -0.02 -6.15 -0.37
C TYR A 63 -1.07 -5.46 0.49
N THR A 64 -1.57 -6.14 1.53
CA THR A 64 -2.46 -5.55 2.54
C THR A 64 -2.13 -6.08 3.93
N GLY A 65 -2.61 -5.43 4.97
CA GLY A 65 -2.48 -5.87 6.35
C GLY A 65 -1.60 -4.98 7.23
N THR A 66 -0.76 -5.61 8.03
CA THR A 66 0.14 -4.92 8.96
C THR A 66 1.21 -4.13 8.20
N PRO A 67 1.53 -2.90 8.62
CA PRO A 67 2.55 -2.10 7.93
C PRO A 67 3.93 -2.76 8.01
N MET A 68 4.65 -2.75 6.89
CA MET A 68 6.07 -3.07 6.83
C MET A 68 6.87 -1.84 7.21
N ALA A 69 7.53 -1.87 8.36
CA ALA A 69 8.38 -0.77 8.81
C ALA A 69 9.86 -1.04 8.48
N VAL A 70 10.58 0.00 8.05
CA VAL A 70 12.03 -0.06 7.85
C VAL A 70 12.73 -0.53 9.16
N PRO A 71 13.65 -1.51 9.12
CA PRO A 71 14.24 -2.15 7.93
C PRO A 71 13.57 -3.47 7.49
N ASN A 72 12.37 -3.79 7.98
CA ASN A 72 11.69 -5.05 7.66
C ASN A 72 10.91 -4.95 6.34
N TRP A 73 11.53 -5.27 5.24
CA TRP A 73 10.94 -5.36 3.91
C TRP A 73 11.03 -6.77 3.29
N LYS A 74 11.20 -7.79 4.13
CA LYS A 74 11.45 -9.17 3.68
C LYS A 74 10.36 -9.70 2.74
N LEU A 75 9.09 -9.39 3.00
CA LEU A 75 7.99 -9.89 2.17
C LEU A 75 7.97 -9.26 0.77
N PHE A 76 8.24 -7.96 0.66
CA PHE A 76 8.40 -7.33 -0.66
C PHE A 76 9.52 -8.00 -1.45
N ASN A 77 10.69 -8.19 -0.81
CA ASN A 77 11.81 -8.88 -1.42
C ASN A 77 11.49 -10.33 -1.81
N LEU A 78 10.73 -11.07 -0.99
CA LEU A 78 10.34 -12.44 -1.29
C LEU A 78 9.40 -12.51 -2.48
N ILE A 79 8.36 -11.66 -2.52
CA ILE A 79 7.42 -11.58 -3.65
C ILE A 79 8.17 -11.27 -4.94
N GLU A 80 9.05 -10.27 -4.91
CA GLU A 80 9.78 -9.82 -6.11
C GLU A 80 10.84 -10.84 -6.55
N LYS A 81 11.54 -11.51 -5.62
CA LYS A 81 12.45 -12.61 -5.94
C LYS A 81 11.72 -13.85 -6.47
N ALA A 82 10.49 -14.08 -6.03
CA ALA A 82 9.66 -15.17 -6.55
C ALA A 82 9.09 -14.89 -7.95
N GLY A 83 9.39 -13.73 -8.53
CA GLY A 83 8.97 -13.34 -9.88
C GLY A 83 7.62 -12.64 -9.94
N GLY A 84 7.12 -12.16 -8.81
CA GLY A 84 5.98 -11.24 -8.74
C GLY A 84 6.43 -9.77 -8.75
N VAL A 85 5.47 -8.86 -8.79
CA VAL A 85 5.68 -7.42 -8.56
C VAL A 85 4.62 -6.90 -7.62
N VAL A 86 5.02 -6.20 -6.58
CA VAL A 86 4.07 -5.53 -5.67
C VAL A 86 3.61 -4.23 -6.34
N VAL A 87 2.32 -4.16 -6.66
CA VAL A 87 1.74 -3.03 -7.41
C VAL A 87 1.00 -2.04 -6.54
N GLY A 88 0.78 -2.38 -5.28
CA GLY A 88 0.16 -1.50 -4.31
C GLY A 88 0.30 -2.03 -2.89
N GLU A 89 0.23 -1.13 -1.93
CA GLU A 89 0.29 -1.42 -0.51
C GLU A 89 -0.89 -0.76 0.21
N GLU A 90 -1.81 -1.57 0.72
CA GLU A 90 -2.91 -1.14 1.58
C GLU A 90 -2.50 -1.33 3.04
N SER A 91 -1.69 -0.42 3.57
CA SER A 91 -1.22 -0.42 4.96
C SER A 91 -1.03 1.00 5.49
N CYS A 92 -0.66 1.14 6.76
CA CYS A 92 -0.38 2.45 7.37
C CYS A 92 0.85 3.13 6.78
N THR A 93 1.80 2.38 6.23
CA THR A 93 3.01 2.85 5.54
C THR A 93 2.82 2.96 4.02
N GLY A 94 1.64 2.63 3.54
CA GLY A 94 1.26 2.69 2.14
C GLY A 94 0.08 3.64 1.90
N SER A 95 -0.92 3.17 1.17
CA SER A 95 -2.03 4.01 0.69
C SER A 95 -2.84 4.68 1.78
N ARG A 96 -2.99 4.07 2.96
CA ARG A 96 -3.73 4.69 4.07
C ARG A 96 -3.11 6.00 4.55
N TYR A 97 -1.80 6.20 4.34
CA TYR A 97 -1.12 7.42 4.72
C TYR A 97 -1.54 8.62 3.86
N TYR A 98 -1.72 8.43 2.56
CA TYR A 98 -1.91 9.52 1.59
C TYR A 98 -3.23 9.48 0.80
N LYS A 99 -4.06 8.45 0.97
CA LYS A 99 -5.29 8.24 0.19
C LYS A 99 -6.29 9.39 0.32
N ASP A 100 -6.49 9.85 1.54
CA ASP A 100 -7.45 10.91 1.85
C ASP A 100 -6.73 12.20 2.25
N LEU A 101 -7.14 13.31 1.66
CA LEU A 101 -6.63 14.63 1.97
C LEU A 101 -7.53 15.31 3.02
N VAL A 102 -6.95 16.25 3.77
CA VAL A 102 -7.70 17.15 4.65
C VAL A 102 -8.42 18.19 3.80
N ASP A 103 -9.65 18.51 4.14
CA ASP A 103 -10.36 19.65 3.55
C ASP A 103 -9.73 20.97 4.04
N GLU A 104 -9.20 21.76 3.12
CA GLU A 104 -8.51 23.02 3.41
C GLU A 104 -9.46 24.25 3.31
N SER A 105 -10.77 24.05 3.17
CA SER A 105 -11.73 25.13 3.00
C SER A 105 -12.10 25.85 4.31
N GLY A 106 -11.71 25.31 5.48
CA GLY A 106 -12.00 25.88 6.78
C GLY A 106 -11.31 27.24 7.00
N GLU A 107 -12.06 28.22 7.50
CA GLU A 107 -11.55 29.59 7.79
C GLU A 107 -11.19 29.79 9.27
N THR A 108 -11.72 28.93 10.15
CA THR A 108 -11.48 28.98 11.60
C THR A 108 -10.65 27.81 12.07
N VAL A 109 -9.99 27.94 13.22
CA VAL A 109 -9.20 26.86 13.82
C VAL A 109 -10.07 25.63 14.12
N ASP A 110 -11.29 25.84 14.58
CA ASP A 110 -12.22 24.75 14.90
C ASP A 110 -12.59 23.97 13.63
N GLU A 111 -12.92 24.67 12.53
CA GLU A 111 -13.20 24.03 11.24
C GLU A 111 -11.99 23.24 10.69
N MET A 112 -10.78 23.78 10.84
CA MET A 112 -9.55 23.08 10.44
C MET A 112 -9.32 21.83 11.28
N LEU A 113 -9.58 21.90 12.60
CA LEU A 113 -9.45 20.73 13.49
C LEU A 113 -10.51 19.67 13.18
N ASP A 114 -11.73 20.06 12.89
CA ASP A 114 -12.79 19.15 12.46
C ASP A 114 -12.43 18.45 11.13
N ALA A 115 -11.92 19.19 10.15
CA ALA A 115 -11.48 18.63 8.88
C ALA A 115 -10.33 17.60 9.05
N ILE A 116 -9.38 17.90 9.94
CA ILE A 116 -8.31 16.95 10.30
C ILE A 116 -8.92 15.71 10.96
N ALA A 117 -9.82 15.85 11.91
CA ALA A 117 -10.48 14.73 12.58
C ALA A 117 -11.26 13.87 11.58
N GLU A 118 -12.04 14.47 10.71
CA GLU A 118 -12.78 13.75 9.65
C GLU A 118 -11.85 12.94 8.73
N ARG A 119 -10.71 13.54 8.34
CA ARG A 119 -9.71 12.82 7.53
C ARG A 119 -9.18 11.60 8.27
N TYR A 120 -8.85 11.71 9.55
CA TYR A 120 -8.31 10.59 10.32
C TYR A 120 -9.34 9.48 10.57
N PHE A 121 -10.62 9.82 10.70
CA PHE A 121 -11.69 8.82 10.79
C PHE A 121 -11.95 8.03 9.51
N LYS A 122 -11.41 8.45 8.37
CA LYS A 122 -11.48 7.68 7.10
C LYS A 122 -10.40 6.60 7.00
N ILE A 123 -9.45 6.53 7.94
CA ILE A 123 -8.38 5.53 7.89
C ILE A 123 -8.96 4.14 8.16
N ASN A 124 -8.75 3.24 7.22
CA ASN A 124 -9.19 1.84 7.28
C ASN A 124 -8.28 1.01 8.22
N CYS A 125 -8.34 1.26 9.52
CA CYS A 125 -7.54 0.54 10.50
C CYS A 125 -8.32 -0.63 11.10
N ALA A 126 -7.67 -1.77 11.30
CA ALA A 126 -8.26 -2.96 11.91
C ALA A 126 -8.77 -2.75 13.36
N VAL A 127 -8.40 -1.65 14.02
CA VAL A 127 -8.93 -1.27 15.35
C VAL A 127 -10.38 -0.79 15.30
N PHE A 128 -10.87 -0.39 14.13
CA PHE A 128 -12.25 0.05 13.96
C PHE A 128 -13.15 -1.13 13.57
N THR A 129 -14.26 -1.30 14.27
CA THR A 129 -15.23 -2.35 14.02
C THR A 129 -16.64 -1.77 14.02
N PRO A 130 -17.45 -2.03 12.99
CA PRO A 130 -17.15 -2.80 11.76
C PRO A 130 -16.30 -2.02 10.76
N ASN A 131 -15.41 -2.72 10.02
CA ASN A 131 -14.49 -2.14 9.05
C ASN A 131 -14.85 -2.50 7.60
N ASN A 132 -16.12 -2.47 7.29
CA ASN A 132 -16.65 -2.89 5.98
C ASN A 132 -16.11 -2.05 4.80
N GLN A 133 -15.74 -0.81 5.06
CA GLN A 133 -15.18 0.07 4.01
C GLN A 133 -13.81 -0.43 3.57
N ARG A 134 -12.98 -0.94 4.47
CA ARG A 134 -11.68 -1.52 4.14
C ARG A 134 -11.80 -2.66 3.13
N MET A 135 -12.77 -3.57 3.32
CA MET A 135 -12.99 -4.70 2.40
C MET A 135 -13.30 -4.22 0.98
N LYS A 136 -14.14 -3.20 0.86
CA LYS A 136 -14.48 -2.59 -0.44
C LYS A 136 -13.26 -1.92 -1.07
N ASP A 137 -12.49 -1.19 -0.29
CA ASP A 137 -11.33 -0.45 -0.76
C ASP A 137 -10.21 -1.38 -1.22
N ILE A 138 -9.96 -2.50 -0.52
CA ILE A 138 -8.99 -3.52 -0.93
C ILE A 138 -9.38 -4.13 -2.27
N VAL A 139 -10.64 -4.55 -2.42
CA VAL A 139 -11.13 -5.14 -3.68
C VAL A 139 -11.09 -4.12 -4.81
N GLN A 140 -11.47 -2.87 -4.54
CA GLN A 140 -11.41 -1.81 -5.55
C GLN A 140 -9.96 -1.51 -5.95
N MET A 141 -9.04 -1.40 -4.99
CA MET A 141 -7.62 -1.19 -5.26
C MET A 141 -7.02 -2.33 -6.08
N ALA A 142 -7.37 -3.58 -5.76
CA ALA A 142 -6.91 -4.74 -6.54
C ALA A 142 -7.37 -4.66 -7.99
N LYS A 143 -8.61 -4.23 -8.25
CA LYS A 143 -9.14 -4.03 -9.60
C LYS A 143 -8.46 -2.87 -10.33
N ASP A 144 -8.32 -1.72 -9.67
CA ASP A 144 -7.73 -0.51 -10.25
C ASP A 144 -6.25 -0.72 -10.62
N LEU A 145 -5.55 -1.52 -9.82
CA LEU A 145 -4.15 -1.87 -10.03
C LEU A 145 -3.97 -3.14 -10.87
N HIS A 146 -5.05 -3.74 -11.36
CA HIS A 146 -5.01 -5.00 -12.10
C HIS A 146 -4.19 -6.08 -11.37
N ALA A 147 -4.39 -6.23 -10.05
CA ALA A 147 -3.71 -7.24 -9.26
C ALA A 147 -4.17 -8.65 -9.63
N ASP A 148 -3.23 -9.56 -9.81
CA ASP A 148 -3.48 -10.99 -10.03
C ASP A 148 -3.78 -11.73 -8.71
N GLY A 149 -3.43 -11.12 -7.56
CA GLY A 149 -3.66 -11.70 -6.25
C GLY A 149 -3.42 -10.70 -5.12
N ILE A 150 -3.93 -11.06 -3.95
CA ILE A 150 -3.79 -10.29 -2.70
C ILE A 150 -2.94 -11.12 -1.73
N VAL A 151 -1.91 -10.49 -1.16
CA VAL A 151 -1.15 -11.02 -0.03
C VAL A 151 -1.49 -10.18 1.19
N ASP A 152 -2.22 -10.78 2.12
CA ASP A 152 -2.57 -10.20 3.40
C ASP A 152 -1.57 -10.63 4.47
N VAL A 153 -1.10 -9.69 5.25
CA VAL A 153 -0.01 -9.93 6.19
C VAL A 153 -0.39 -9.49 7.59
N ALA A 154 -0.22 -10.39 8.55
CA ALA A 154 -0.28 -10.06 9.96
C ALA A 154 1.07 -10.28 10.63
N LEU A 155 1.47 -9.36 11.50
CA LEU A 155 2.58 -9.63 12.41
C LEU A 155 2.13 -10.60 13.49
N GLN A 156 3.01 -11.52 13.86
CA GLN A 156 2.76 -12.48 14.93
C GLN A 156 2.24 -11.75 16.17
N PHE A 157 1.16 -12.29 16.77
CA PHE A 157 0.43 -11.70 17.89
C PHE A 157 -0.38 -10.42 17.58
N CYS A 158 -0.48 -10.00 16.34
CA CYS A 158 -1.38 -8.91 15.95
C CYS A 158 -2.82 -9.44 15.78
N THR A 159 -3.52 -9.67 16.90
CA THR A 159 -4.86 -10.26 16.89
C THR A 159 -5.87 -9.50 16.02
N LEU A 160 -5.73 -8.20 15.88
CA LEU A 160 -6.65 -7.38 15.08
C LEU A 160 -6.56 -7.74 13.58
N TYR A 161 -5.36 -7.82 13.02
CA TYR A 161 -5.18 -8.18 11.61
C TYR A 161 -5.42 -9.67 11.37
N GLU A 162 -5.06 -10.55 12.32
CA GLU A 162 -5.38 -11.98 12.25
C GLU A 162 -6.90 -12.22 12.18
N MET A 163 -7.68 -11.50 12.97
CA MET A 163 -9.15 -11.63 12.95
C MET A 163 -9.75 -11.03 11.66
N GLU A 164 -9.22 -9.92 11.20
CA GLU A 164 -9.76 -9.23 10.03
C GLU A 164 -9.38 -9.90 8.71
N SER A 165 -8.29 -10.69 8.69
CA SER A 165 -7.84 -11.44 7.51
C SER A 165 -8.94 -12.34 6.93
N PHE A 166 -9.77 -12.94 7.80
CA PHE A 166 -10.92 -13.74 7.37
C PHE A 166 -11.93 -12.92 6.54
N ALA A 167 -12.18 -11.67 6.94
CA ALA A 167 -13.09 -10.79 6.18
C ALA A 167 -12.46 -10.35 4.84
N VAL A 168 -11.13 -10.14 4.81
CA VAL A 168 -10.40 -9.84 3.58
C VAL A 168 -10.43 -11.02 2.62
N GLU A 169 -10.16 -12.23 3.12
CA GLU A 169 -10.23 -13.47 2.34
C GLU A 169 -11.61 -13.63 1.68
N LYS A 170 -12.67 -13.51 2.47
CA LYS A 170 -14.04 -13.61 1.97
C LYS A 170 -14.35 -12.56 0.90
N ALA A 171 -13.92 -11.32 1.08
CA ALA A 171 -14.12 -10.26 0.10
C ALA A 171 -13.33 -10.52 -1.19
N ALA A 172 -12.11 -11.07 -1.08
CA ALA A 172 -11.31 -11.46 -2.22
C ALA A 172 -11.94 -12.64 -3.00
N GLU A 173 -12.41 -13.66 -2.29
CA GLU A 173 -13.14 -14.81 -2.88
C GLU A 173 -14.38 -14.37 -3.63
N GLU A 174 -15.23 -13.53 -3.02
CA GLU A 174 -16.44 -12.97 -3.65
C GLU A 174 -16.10 -12.15 -4.90
N ALA A 175 -14.93 -11.52 -4.93
CA ALA A 175 -14.43 -10.78 -6.10
C ALA A 175 -13.70 -11.67 -7.13
N GLY A 176 -13.47 -12.94 -6.85
CA GLY A 176 -12.72 -13.86 -7.70
C GLY A 176 -11.22 -13.58 -7.78
N ILE A 177 -10.65 -12.96 -6.73
CA ILE A 177 -9.23 -12.59 -6.66
C ILE A 177 -8.50 -13.62 -5.79
N PRO A 178 -7.43 -14.26 -6.25
CA PRO A 178 -6.59 -15.14 -5.45
C PRO A 178 -6.08 -14.44 -4.18
N PHE A 179 -6.13 -15.14 -3.06
CA PHE A 179 -5.77 -14.61 -1.76
C PHE A 179 -4.77 -15.51 -1.04
N MET A 180 -3.82 -14.90 -0.32
CA MET A 180 -2.89 -15.60 0.57
C MET A 180 -2.72 -14.80 1.85
N HIS A 181 -2.88 -15.44 3.00
CA HIS A 181 -2.57 -14.87 4.30
C HIS A 181 -1.21 -15.36 4.80
N ILE A 182 -0.40 -14.45 5.35
CA ILE A 182 0.92 -14.74 5.90
C ILE A 182 1.02 -14.12 7.29
N THR A 183 1.30 -14.95 8.30
CA THR A 183 1.71 -14.49 9.62
C THR A 183 3.23 -14.51 9.70
N THR A 184 3.86 -13.43 10.10
CA THR A 184 5.32 -13.27 10.17
C THR A 184 5.72 -12.37 11.34
N ASP A 185 7.01 -12.20 11.55
CA ASP A 185 7.60 -11.28 12.52
C ASP A 185 8.73 -10.43 11.91
N TYR A 186 9.47 -9.73 12.74
CA TYR A 186 10.61 -8.91 12.29
C TYR A 186 11.92 -9.70 12.11
N ALA A 187 11.96 -10.98 12.48
CA ALA A 187 13.15 -11.81 12.26
C ALA A 187 13.35 -12.10 10.77
N GLY A 188 14.60 -12.25 10.36
CA GLY A 188 14.94 -12.59 8.96
C GLY A 188 15.10 -14.08 8.71
N GLU A 189 14.94 -14.91 9.74
CA GLU A 189 15.26 -16.35 9.71
C GLU A 189 14.28 -17.17 8.88
N ASP A 190 13.07 -16.67 8.72
CA ASP A 190 12.01 -17.27 7.90
C ASP A 190 12.01 -16.81 6.43
N ALA A 191 13.01 -16.01 6.03
CA ALA A 191 13.13 -15.44 4.68
C ALA A 191 14.14 -16.18 3.79
N GLY A 192 14.66 -17.34 4.25
CA GLY A 192 15.70 -18.14 3.58
C GLY A 192 15.19 -19.23 2.67
#